data_245be2a88e728a2f0da2d6c9b1a21124
#
_entry.id   245be2a88e728a2f0da2d6c9b1a21124
#
_cell.length_a   1.000
_cell.length_b   1.000
_cell.length_c   1.000
_cell.angle_alpha   90.00
_cell.angle_beta   90.00
_cell.angle_gamma   90.00
#
_symmetry.space_group_name_H-M   'P 1'
#
loop_
_entity.id
_entity.type
_entity.pdbx_description
1 polymer ?
#
loop_
_entity_poly.entity_id
_entity_poly.type
_entity_poly.pdbx_seq_one_letter_code
_entity_poly.pdbx_strand_id
1 'polypeptide(L)'
;MRYVKEAREMIAICRKLEACGYFLGTWGNVSMRVDRGILLTPSRVEYSTMQPWDLVVIDSDGNVQEGHRNPTSEKEVHRRILNLRPDVGAVIHAHTENAMAVSALELSAVPCLVEEMSQLLGGLIPLSRRYVPAQQHAALGEAAAEVIGTGNAVILRNHGPVCCGRTLEEAFLTVQVTEKACGIFLKAAAAGRMIDIPEEHVRSERHRFLYSYGKEKT
;
A
#
# COMPACT_ATOMS: atom_id res chain seq x y z
N MET A 1 -2.36 4.18 -25.91
CA MET A 1 -2.17 3.49 -24.61
C MET A 1 -2.93 2.19 -24.62
N ARG A 2 -2.25 1.09 -24.30
CA ARG A 2 -2.80 -0.28 -24.34
C ARG A 2 -3.78 -0.55 -23.18
N TYR A 3 -3.50 -0.05 -21.99
CA TYR A 3 -4.19 -0.37 -20.73
C TYR A 3 -5.22 0.69 -20.34
N VAL A 4 -6.11 1.10 -21.28
CA VAL A 4 -7.06 2.19 -21.02
C VAL A 4 -8.09 1.83 -19.95
N LYS A 5 -8.51 0.56 -19.88
CA LYS A 5 -9.47 0.08 -18.86
C LYS A 5 -8.83 0.14 -17.48
N GLU A 6 -7.67 -0.47 -17.32
CA GLU A 6 -6.89 -0.54 -16.09
C GLU A 6 -6.50 0.87 -15.61
N ALA A 7 -6.14 1.76 -16.54
CA ALA A 7 -5.85 3.15 -16.25
C ALA A 7 -7.06 3.91 -15.68
N ARG A 8 -8.26 3.69 -16.23
CA ARG A 8 -9.49 4.29 -15.70
C ARG A 8 -9.82 3.78 -14.29
N GLU A 9 -9.65 2.48 -14.05
CA GLU A 9 -9.83 1.88 -12.73
C GLU A 9 -8.84 2.49 -11.72
N MET A 10 -7.57 2.61 -12.07
CA MET A 10 -6.54 3.22 -11.23
C MET A 10 -6.85 4.69 -10.92
N ILE A 11 -7.25 5.50 -11.92
CA ILE A 11 -7.63 6.90 -11.73
C ILE A 11 -8.85 7.01 -10.80
N ALA A 12 -9.82 6.11 -10.92
CA ALA A 12 -10.98 6.09 -10.03
C ALA A 12 -10.57 5.82 -8.57
N ILE A 13 -9.61 4.92 -8.33
CA ILE A 13 -9.03 4.69 -7.00
C ILE A 13 -8.25 5.90 -6.50
N CYS A 14 -7.44 6.56 -7.35
CA CYS A 14 -6.74 7.79 -6.97
C CYS A 14 -7.71 8.88 -6.48
N ARG A 15 -8.83 9.07 -7.18
CA ARG A 15 -9.88 10.04 -6.78
C ARG A 15 -10.57 9.63 -5.47
N LYS A 16 -10.78 8.34 -5.21
CA LYS A 16 -11.30 7.88 -3.90
C LYS A 16 -10.29 8.17 -2.78
N LEU A 17 -8.99 7.93 -3.02
CA LEU A 17 -7.93 8.23 -2.05
C LEU A 17 -7.86 9.74 -1.74
N GLU A 18 -7.98 10.59 -2.75
CA GLU A 18 -8.06 12.04 -2.60
C GLU A 18 -9.31 12.46 -1.80
N ALA A 19 -10.48 11.91 -2.13
CA ALA A 19 -11.73 12.17 -1.41
C ALA A 19 -11.71 11.72 0.06
N CYS A 20 -10.94 10.67 0.39
CA CYS A 20 -10.70 10.24 1.77
C CYS A 20 -9.67 11.09 2.51
N GLY A 21 -8.99 12.03 1.85
CA GLY A 21 -7.88 12.79 2.42
C GLY A 21 -6.57 11.99 2.58
N TYR A 22 -6.46 10.84 1.92
CA TYR A 22 -5.28 9.99 1.96
C TYR A 22 -4.21 10.42 0.95
N PHE A 23 -4.63 11.10 -0.11
CA PHE A 23 -3.79 11.82 -1.05
C PHE A 23 -3.97 13.32 -0.86
N LEU A 24 -2.87 14.04 -0.75
CA LEU A 24 -2.85 15.49 -0.60
C LEU A 24 -2.04 16.10 -1.74
N GLY A 25 -2.67 16.89 -2.59
CA GLY A 25 -2.03 17.41 -3.80
C GLY A 25 -1.61 16.28 -4.73
N THR A 26 -0.31 16.17 -5.02
CA THR A 26 0.25 15.09 -5.86
C THR A 26 1.04 14.05 -5.06
N TRP A 27 0.93 14.08 -3.73
CA TRP A 27 1.56 13.10 -2.86
C TRP A 27 0.75 11.82 -2.76
N GLY A 28 1.46 10.72 -2.73
CA GLY A 28 0.91 9.38 -2.88
C GLY A 28 1.01 8.90 -4.33
N ASN A 29 0.87 7.61 -4.52
CA ASN A 29 0.98 6.99 -5.84
C ASN A 29 0.40 5.58 -5.83
N VAL A 30 0.02 5.11 -7.03
CA VAL A 30 -0.64 3.83 -7.23
C VAL A 30 0.06 3.08 -8.35
N SER A 31 0.15 1.77 -8.20
CA SER A 31 0.55 0.87 -9.27
C SER A 31 -0.31 -0.37 -9.32
N MET A 32 -0.35 -0.98 -10.49
CA MET A 32 -0.92 -2.31 -10.67
C MET A 32 -0.12 -3.14 -11.67
N ARG A 33 -0.14 -4.44 -11.48
CA ARG A 33 0.45 -5.40 -12.41
C ARG A 33 -0.40 -5.48 -13.67
N VAL A 34 0.27 -5.46 -14.81
CA VAL A 34 -0.32 -5.71 -16.13
C VAL A 34 0.49 -6.78 -16.88
N ASP A 35 -0.02 -7.29 -17.99
CA ASP A 35 0.60 -8.41 -18.72
C ASP A 35 2.06 -8.15 -19.15
N ARG A 36 2.44 -6.89 -19.38
CA ARG A 36 3.79 -6.51 -19.82
C ARG A 36 4.57 -5.66 -18.82
N GLY A 37 4.17 -5.67 -17.55
CA GLY A 37 4.91 -4.93 -16.54
C GLY A 37 4.04 -4.36 -15.43
N ILE A 38 4.32 -3.13 -15.06
CA ILE A 38 3.67 -2.41 -13.97
C ILE A 38 3.15 -1.08 -14.52
N LEU A 39 1.82 -0.89 -14.44
CA LEU A 39 1.19 0.40 -14.72
C LEU A 39 1.27 1.27 -13.46
N LEU A 40 1.70 2.53 -13.62
CA LEU A 40 1.98 3.47 -12.52
C LEU A 40 1.35 4.83 -12.76
N THR A 41 1.00 5.52 -11.68
CA THR A 41 0.70 6.95 -11.72
C THR A 41 1.95 7.75 -12.08
N PRO A 42 1.79 8.85 -12.85
CA PRO A 42 2.87 9.74 -13.21
C PRO A 42 3.28 10.63 -12.04
N SER A 43 4.48 11.19 -12.11
CA SER A 43 4.94 12.22 -11.20
C SER A 43 4.27 13.57 -11.47
N ARG A 44 3.85 14.30 -10.42
CA ARG A 44 3.38 15.70 -10.48
C ARG A 44 2.16 15.95 -11.38
N VAL A 45 1.25 15.01 -11.48
CA VAL A 45 -0.05 15.19 -12.16
C VAL A 45 -1.16 15.11 -11.12
N GLU A 46 -2.03 16.09 -11.10
CA GLU A 46 -3.19 16.14 -10.19
C GLU A 46 -4.18 15.02 -10.52
N TYR A 47 -4.66 14.32 -9.51
CA TYR A 47 -5.56 13.17 -9.68
C TYR A 47 -6.92 13.55 -10.25
N SER A 48 -7.41 14.76 -9.94
CA SER A 48 -8.67 15.31 -10.46
C SER A 48 -8.67 15.46 -11.97
N THR A 49 -7.52 15.83 -12.57
CA THR A 49 -7.35 16.08 -14.00
C THR A 49 -6.67 14.96 -14.77
N MET A 50 -6.11 13.96 -14.04
CA MET A 50 -5.37 12.84 -14.63
C MET A 50 -6.19 12.06 -15.65
N GLN A 51 -5.57 11.76 -16.78
CA GLN A 51 -6.15 11.02 -17.88
C GLN A 51 -5.43 9.68 -18.09
N PRO A 52 -6.09 8.68 -18.71
CA PRO A 52 -5.47 7.38 -18.94
C PRO A 52 -4.10 7.44 -19.63
N TRP A 53 -3.91 8.32 -20.58
CA TRP A 53 -2.63 8.48 -21.29
C TRP A 53 -1.52 9.15 -20.49
N ASP A 54 -1.81 9.68 -19.28
CA ASP A 54 -0.80 10.22 -18.38
C ASP A 54 -0.08 9.09 -17.61
N LEU A 55 -0.70 7.91 -17.48
CA LEU A 55 -0.10 6.78 -16.78
C LEU A 55 1.08 6.20 -17.58
N VAL A 56 1.98 5.52 -16.86
CA VAL A 56 3.24 5.00 -17.40
C VAL A 56 3.34 3.51 -17.12
N VAL A 57 3.81 2.74 -18.09
CA VAL A 57 4.15 1.31 -17.90
C VAL A 57 5.65 1.16 -17.81
N ILE A 58 6.12 0.47 -16.78
CA ILE A 58 7.51 0.07 -16.61
C ILE A 58 7.66 -1.46 -16.64
N ASP A 59 8.83 -1.95 -17.03
CA ASP A 59 9.18 -3.37 -16.89
C ASP A 59 9.66 -3.72 -15.46
N SER A 60 10.04 -4.98 -15.25
CA SER A 60 10.59 -5.49 -13.98
C SER A 60 11.89 -4.80 -13.55
N ASP A 61 12.63 -4.22 -14.48
CA ASP A 61 13.89 -3.51 -14.22
C ASP A 61 13.68 -2.02 -13.95
N GLY A 62 12.45 -1.51 -14.18
CA GLY A 62 12.07 -0.12 -13.96
C GLY A 62 12.23 0.78 -15.18
N ASN A 63 12.49 0.20 -16.37
CA ASN A 63 12.57 0.94 -17.63
C ASN A 63 11.17 1.23 -18.17
N VAL A 64 10.94 2.45 -18.65
CA VAL A 64 9.68 2.85 -19.24
C VAL A 64 9.45 2.11 -20.57
N GLN A 65 8.33 1.41 -20.66
CA GLN A 65 7.90 0.66 -21.84
C GLN A 65 6.80 1.40 -22.63
N GLU A 66 5.92 2.11 -21.92
CA GLU A 66 4.83 2.89 -22.52
C GLU A 66 4.52 4.12 -21.68
N GLY A 67 4.13 5.22 -22.32
CA GLY A 67 3.78 6.50 -21.71
C GLY A 67 4.74 7.63 -22.09
N HIS A 68 4.28 8.87 -21.90
CA HIS A 68 5.06 10.08 -22.24
C HIS A 68 5.45 10.90 -21.00
N ARG A 69 4.90 10.52 -19.83
CA ARG A 69 5.20 11.16 -18.54
C ARG A 69 6.36 10.45 -17.84
N ASN A 70 6.96 11.12 -16.89
CA ASN A 70 7.82 10.45 -15.93
C ASN A 70 6.95 9.65 -14.94
N PRO A 71 7.29 8.38 -14.66
CA PRO A 71 6.61 7.62 -13.59
C PRO A 71 6.83 8.32 -12.25
N THR A 72 6.01 7.96 -11.25
CA THR A 72 6.24 8.43 -9.87
C THR A 72 7.69 8.28 -9.45
N SER A 73 8.20 9.26 -8.69
CA SER A 73 9.56 9.21 -8.14
C SER A 73 9.80 7.99 -7.25
N GLU A 74 8.74 7.46 -6.65
CA GLU A 74 8.76 6.30 -5.75
C GLU A 74 8.49 4.97 -6.46
N LYS A 75 8.65 4.90 -7.79
CA LYS A 75 8.45 3.69 -8.58
C LYS A 75 9.18 2.46 -8.02
N GLU A 76 10.32 2.66 -7.34
CA GLU A 76 11.10 1.56 -6.76
C GLU A 76 10.40 0.87 -5.60
N VAL A 77 9.61 1.60 -4.80
CA VAL A 77 8.78 1.02 -3.75
C VAL A 77 7.78 0.02 -4.36
N HIS A 78 7.07 0.46 -5.39
CA HIS A 78 6.09 -0.38 -6.10
C HIS A 78 6.74 -1.57 -6.80
N ARG A 79 7.79 -1.30 -7.57
CA ARG A 79 8.50 -2.31 -8.37
C ARG A 79 9.06 -3.42 -7.49
N ARG A 80 9.72 -3.08 -6.38
CA ARG A 80 10.32 -4.09 -5.48
C ARG A 80 9.27 -4.96 -4.82
N ILE A 81 8.17 -4.39 -4.34
CA ILE A 81 7.07 -5.16 -3.74
C ILE A 81 6.43 -6.07 -4.80
N LEU A 82 6.09 -5.55 -5.97
CA LEU A 82 5.49 -6.34 -7.04
C LEU A 82 6.43 -7.45 -7.54
N ASN A 83 7.73 -7.21 -7.64
CA ASN A 83 8.70 -8.25 -8.01
C ASN A 83 8.87 -9.32 -6.92
N LEU A 84 8.84 -8.91 -5.64
CA LEU A 84 8.97 -9.83 -4.49
C LEU A 84 7.72 -10.69 -4.30
N ARG A 85 6.54 -10.16 -4.59
CA ARG A 85 5.24 -10.69 -4.24
C ARG A 85 4.39 -10.97 -5.50
N PRO A 86 4.52 -12.14 -6.13
CA PRO A 86 3.69 -12.50 -7.30
C PRO A 86 2.19 -12.61 -7.00
N ASP A 87 1.81 -12.79 -5.74
CA ASP A 87 0.44 -12.80 -5.25
C ASP A 87 -0.19 -11.39 -5.15
N VAL A 88 0.63 -10.33 -5.20
CA VAL A 88 0.20 -8.94 -5.18
C VAL A 88 -0.08 -8.43 -6.60
N GLY A 89 -1.27 -7.87 -6.82
CA GLY A 89 -1.68 -7.27 -8.08
C GLY A 89 -1.60 -5.74 -8.10
N ALA A 90 -1.67 -5.08 -6.92
CA ALA A 90 -1.63 -3.62 -6.82
C ALA A 90 -0.91 -3.14 -5.55
N VAL A 91 -0.30 -1.95 -5.64
CA VAL A 91 0.37 -1.27 -4.51
C VAL A 91 -0.07 0.19 -4.49
N ILE A 92 -0.37 0.69 -3.30
CA ILE A 92 -0.71 2.08 -3.01
C ILE A 92 0.24 2.59 -1.92
N HIS A 93 0.94 3.67 -2.21
CA HIS A 93 1.64 4.46 -1.20
C HIS A 93 0.82 5.72 -0.92
N ALA A 94 0.55 6.01 0.34
CA ALA A 94 -0.29 7.11 0.78
C ALA A 94 0.34 7.87 1.96
N HIS A 95 -0.19 9.08 2.23
CA HIS A 95 0.24 9.91 3.35
C HIS A 95 -0.93 10.13 4.31
N THR A 96 -1.36 9.05 4.95
CA THR A 96 -2.52 9.06 5.87
C THR A 96 -2.10 9.48 7.27
N GLU A 97 -2.93 10.26 7.94
CA GLU A 97 -2.60 11.00 9.16
C GLU A 97 -2.12 10.10 10.31
N ASN A 98 -2.92 9.07 10.65
CA ASN A 98 -2.58 8.20 11.78
C ASN A 98 -1.36 7.32 11.50
N ALA A 99 -1.24 6.80 10.26
CA ALA A 99 -0.07 6.00 9.90
C ALA A 99 1.21 6.85 9.84
N MET A 100 1.12 8.12 9.42
CA MET A 100 2.24 9.06 9.49
C MET A 100 2.61 9.37 10.95
N ALA A 101 1.63 9.57 11.85
CA ALA A 101 1.90 9.75 13.27
C ALA A 101 2.61 8.53 13.87
N VAL A 102 2.15 7.33 13.55
CA VAL A 102 2.80 6.06 13.95
C VAL A 102 4.21 5.96 13.37
N SER A 103 4.42 6.40 12.12
CA SER A 103 5.73 6.33 11.45
C SER A 103 6.84 7.09 12.19
N ALA A 104 6.48 8.07 13.01
CA ALA A 104 7.38 8.89 13.79
C ALA A 104 7.67 8.33 15.21
N LEU A 105 7.04 7.21 15.59
CA LEU A 105 7.26 6.58 16.88
C LEU A 105 8.46 5.62 16.85
N GLU A 106 9.15 5.46 17.98
CA GLU A 106 10.15 4.41 18.18
C GLU A 106 9.45 3.04 18.40
N LEU A 107 9.04 2.43 17.30
CA LEU A 107 8.23 1.22 17.26
C LEU A 107 8.70 0.32 16.10
N SER A 108 8.74 -1.00 16.30
CA SER A 108 9.09 -1.94 15.22
C SER A 108 7.88 -2.36 14.38
N ALA A 109 6.69 -2.42 14.99
CA ALA A 109 5.45 -2.78 14.34
C ALA A 109 4.24 -2.27 15.13
N VAL A 110 3.13 -2.00 14.46
CA VAL A 110 1.81 -1.86 15.08
C VAL A 110 1.27 -3.27 15.35
N PRO A 111 0.97 -3.62 16.60
CA PRO A 111 0.45 -4.95 16.93
C PRO A 111 -0.93 -5.20 16.33
N CYS A 112 -1.32 -6.45 16.16
CA CYS A 112 -2.63 -6.83 15.64
C CYS A 112 -3.70 -6.64 16.71
N LEU A 113 -4.47 -5.55 16.63
CA LEU A 113 -5.43 -5.15 17.66
C LEU A 113 -6.89 -5.35 17.26
N VAL A 114 -7.17 -5.51 15.97
CA VAL A 114 -8.54 -5.62 15.44
C VAL A 114 -8.63 -6.69 14.35
N GLU A 115 -9.80 -7.30 14.21
CA GLU A 115 -10.04 -8.43 13.32
C GLU A 115 -9.70 -8.14 11.85
N GLU A 116 -9.97 -6.93 11.38
CA GLU A 116 -9.65 -6.55 10.00
C GLU A 116 -8.15 -6.59 9.72
N MET A 117 -7.30 -6.40 10.74
CA MET A 117 -5.85 -6.56 10.58
C MET A 117 -5.49 -8.02 10.34
N SER A 118 -6.06 -8.96 11.12
CA SER A 118 -5.84 -10.39 10.91
C SER A 118 -6.31 -10.85 9.55
N GLN A 119 -7.49 -10.43 9.15
CA GLN A 119 -8.11 -10.83 7.88
C GLN A 119 -7.40 -10.24 6.66
N LEU A 120 -7.29 -8.92 6.58
CA LEU A 120 -6.82 -8.22 5.38
C LEU A 120 -5.31 -7.98 5.38
N LEU A 121 -4.73 -7.56 6.50
CA LEU A 121 -3.31 -7.23 6.55
C LEU A 121 -2.42 -8.47 6.77
N GLY A 122 -2.96 -9.52 7.36
CA GLY A 122 -2.24 -10.72 7.73
C GLY A 122 -1.55 -10.63 9.09
N GLY A 123 -1.96 -9.66 9.93
CA GLY A 123 -1.49 -9.48 11.30
C GLY A 123 -0.97 -8.08 11.60
N LEU A 124 0.19 -8.01 12.24
CA LEU A 124 0.85 -6.74 12.58
C LEU A 124 1.28 -5.93 11.32
N ILE A 125 1.47 -4.62 11.50
CA ILE A 125 1.98 -3.75 10.44
C ILE A 125 3.42 -3.38 10.80
N PRO A 126 4.44 -3.90 10.08
CA PRO A 126 5.84 -3.57 10.36
C PRO A 126 6.16 -2.13 9.97
N LEU A 127 7.12 -1.52 10.69
CA LEU A 127 7.77 -0.28 10.28
C LEU A 127 9.11 -0.61 9.61
N SER A 128 9.52 0.19 8.62
CA SER A 128 10.88 0.08 8.07
C SER A 128 11.92 0.26 9.20
N ARG A 129 13.03 -0.47 9.10
CA ARG A 129 14.04 -0.52 10.19
C ARG A 129 14.71 0.82 10.45
N ARG A 130 14.77 1.69 9.43
CA ARG A 130 15.40 3.01 9.49
C ARG A 130 14.61 4.03 8.67
N TYR A 131 14.82 5.30 8.97
CA TYR A 131 14.43 6.39 8.09
C TYR A 131 15.28 6.36 6.81
N VAL A 132 14.63 6.54 5.68
CA VAL A 132 15.25 6.68 4.36
C VAL A 132 14.71 7.96 3.72
N PRO A 133 15.57 8.93 3.35
CA PRO A 133 15.14 10.11 2.63
C PRO A 133 14.42 9.78 1.32
N ALA A 134 13.31 10.45 1.01
CA ALA A 134 12.47 10.17 -0.16
C ALA A 134 13.23 10.22 -1.50
N GLN A 135 14.27 11.06 -1.60
CA GLN A 135 15.12 11.12 -2.79
C GLN A 135 16.02 9.89 -3.00
N GLN A 136 16.20 9.04 -1.98
CA GLN A 136 16.95 7.78 -2.09
C GLN A 136 16.01 6.65 -2.55
N HIS A 137 15.44 6.80 -3.76
CA HIS A 137 14.34 5.96 -4.25
C HIS A 137 14.62 4.45 -4.18
N ALA A 138 15.82 4.00 -4.56
CA ALA A 138 16.21 2.59 -4.49
C ALA A 138 16.22 2.06 -3.05
N ALA A 139 16.84 2.82 -2.13
CA ALA A 139 16.91 2.46 -0.72
C ALA A 139 15.53 2.49 -0.03
N LEU A 140 14.64 3.39 -0.46
CA LEU A 140 13.28 3.47 0.04
C LEU A 140 12.48 2.21 -0.34
N GLY A 141 12.61 1.76 -1.59
CA GLY A 141 12.02 0.51 -2.06
C GLY A 141 12.57 -0.72 -1.34
N GLU A 142 13.88 -0.75 -1.05
CA GLU A 142 14.52 -1.79 -0.25
C GLU A 142 13.96 -1.82 1.18
N ALA A 143 13.87 -0.66 1.83
CA ALA A 143 13.38 -0.55 3.19
C ALA A 143 11.92 -1.04 3.34
N ALA A 144 11.07 -0.84 2.34
CA ALA A 144 9.72 -1.40 2.31
C ALA A 144 9.75 -2.93 2.13
N ALA A 145 10.50 -3.42 1.13
CA ALA A 145 10.57 -4.82 0.77
C ALA A 145 11.20 -5.70 1.88
N GLU A 146 12.16 -5.16 2.65
CA GLU A 146 12.83 -5.87 3.75
C GLU A 146 11.88 -6.37 4.83
N VAL A 147 10.79 -5.65 5.11
CA VAL A 147 9.96 -5.90 6.29
C VAL A 147 8.51 -6.27 5.97
N ILE A 148 8.04 -6.04 4.75
CA ILE A 148 6.64 -6.31 4.40
C ILE A 148 6.27 -7.80 4.52
N GLY A 149 7.21 -8.72 4.29
CA GLY A 149 6.98 -10.16 4.39
C GLY A 149 5.79 -10.64 3.57
N THR A 150 4.91 -11.43 4.20
CA THR A 150 3.63 -11.89 3.62
C THR A 150 2.45 -10.97 3.95
N GLY A 151 2.68 -9.91 4.73
CA GLY A 151 1.66 -8.91 5.06
C GLY A 151 1.29 -8.03 3.87
N ASN A 152 0.20 -7.30 4.01
CA ASN A 152 -0.29 -6.41 2.96
C ASN A 152 0.03 -4.92 3.22
N ALA A 153 0.67 -4.59 4.34
CA ALA A 153 1.05 -3.21 4.65
C ALA A 153 2.42 -3.14 5.32
N VAL A 154 3.11 -2.04 5.09
CA VAL A 154 4.32 -1.60 5.80
C VAL A 154 4.27 -0.09 6.00
N ILE A 155 4.80 0.42 7.10
CA ILE A 155 4.92 1.86 7.34
C ILE A 155 6.40 2.25 7.16
N LEU A 156 6.67 3.18 6.26
CA LEU A 156 8.00 3.79 6.10
C LEU A 156 8.20 4.86 7.19
N ARG A 157 9.32 4.77 7.93
CA ARG A 157 9.60 5.71 9.03
C ARG A 157 9.61 7.16 8.57
N ASN A 158 8.90 8.03 9.34
CA ASN A 158 8.74 9.45 9.07
C ASN A 158 8.25 9.77 7.65
N HIS A 159 7.45 8.85 7.06
CA HIS A 159 7.00 9.02 5.69
C HIS A 159 5.53 8.65 5.55
N GLY A 160 5.18 7.37 5.47
CA GLY A 160 3.79 6.95 5.33
C GLY A 160 3.65 5.47 5.02
N PRO A 161 2.42 4.97 4.90
CA PRO A 161 2.14 3.57 4.63
C PRO A 161 2.33 3.21 3.16
N VAL A 162 2.78 1.99 2.92
CA VAL A 162 2.73 1.30 1.63
C VAL A 162 1.83 0.09 1.81
N CYS A 163 0.75 0.04 1.05
CA CYS A 163 -0.31 -0.95 1.16
C CYS A 163 -0.44 -1.72 -0.15
N CYS A 164 -0.66 -3.00 -0.09
CA CYS A 164 -0.81 -3.84 -1.28
C CYS A 164 -2.02 -4.77 -1.17
N GLY A 165 -2.43 -5.31 -2.31
CA GLY A 165 -3.54 -6.24 -2.42
C GLY A 165 -3.49 -7.03 -3.73
N ARG A 166 -4.34 -8.04 -3.84
CA ARG A 166 -4.49 -8.84 -5.06
C ARG A 166 -5.12 -8.03 -6.20
N THR A 167 -5.94 -7.03 -5.83
CA THR A 167 -6.59 -6.08 -6.75
C THR A 167 -6.41 -4.65 -6.27
N LEU A 168 -6.75 -3.67 -7.11
CA LEU A 168 -6.77 -2.25 -6.72
C LEU A 168 -7.73 -1.97 -5.56
N GLU A 169 -8.91 -2.58 -5.58
CA GLU A 169 -9.91 -2.44 -4.52
C GLU A 169 -9.40 -3.01 -3.20
N GLU A 170 -8.73 -4.18 -3.24
CA GLU A 170 -8.14 -4.76 -2.03
C GLU A 170 -7.00 -3.89 -1.50
N ALA A 171 -6.13 -3.36 -2.37
CA ALA A 171 -5.09 -2.42 -1.97
C ALA A 171 -5.68 -1.13 -1.37
N PHE A 172 -6.76 -0.59 -1.92
CA PHE A 172 -7.47 0.56 -1.37
C PHE A 172 -8.04 0.25 0.02
N LEU A 173 -8.71 -0.89 0.18
CA LEU A 173 -9.23 -1.34 1.48
C LEU A 173 -8.09 -1.53 2.49
N THR A 174 -6.93 -2.02 2.03
CA THR A 174 -5.72 -2.14 2.86
C THR A 174 -5.26 -0.79 3.40
N VAL A 175 -5.29 0.29 2.59
CA VAL A 175 -5.00 1.66 3.08
C VAL A 175 -5.98 2.07 4.18
N GLN A 176 -7.28 1.85 3.98
CA GLN A 176 -8.32 2.21 4.95
C GLN A 176 -8.16 1.45 6.27
N VAL A 177 -7.89 0.14 6.22
CA VAL A 177 -7.68 -0.68 7.42
C VAL A 177 -6.37 -0.29 8.12
N THR A 178 -5.30 -0.01 7.37
CA THR A 178 -4.02 0.45 7.93
C THR A 178 -4.20 1.77 8.69
N GLU A 179 -4.87 2.75 8.09
CA GLU A 179 -5.15 4.03 8.72
C GLU A 179 -6.02 3.89 9.97
N LYS A 180 -7.11 3.10 9.90
CA LYS A 180 -7.98 2.77 11.04
C LYS A 180 -7.18 2.10 12.16
N ALA A 181 -6.36 1.12 11.84
CA ALA A 181 -5.55 0.36 12.81
C ALA A 181 -4.54 1.26 13.53
N CYS A 182 -3.86 2.15 12.80
CA CYS A 182 -2.95 3.13 13.38
C CYS A 182 -3.68 4.10 14.31
N GLY A 183 -4.86 4.59 13.93
CA GLY A 183 -5.66 5.44 14.80
C GLY A 183 -6.16 4.74 16.06
N ILE A 184 -6.54 3.46 15.98
CA ILE A 184 -6.90 2.63 17.14
C ILE A 184 -5.68 2.43 18.04
N PHE A 185 -4.53 2.08 17.44
CA PHE A 185 -3.27 1.91 18.19
C PHE A 185 -2.91 3.16 18.99
N LEU A 186 -2.92 4.34 18.37
CA LEU A 186 -2.58 5.61 19.05
C LEU A 186 -3.52 5.89 20.24
N LYS A 187 -4.83 5.67 20.05
CA LYS A 187 -5.83 5.86 21.12
C LYS A 187 -5.69 4.84 22.24
N ALA A 188 -5.49 3.57 21.90
CA ALA A 188 -5.33 2.49 22.89
C ALA A 188 -4.04 2.67 23.69
N ALA A 189 -2.92 3.02 23.04
CA ALA A 189 -1.64 3.29 23.70
C ALA A 189 -1.72 4.47 24.68
N ALA A 190 -2.48 5.52 24.34
CA ALA A 190 -2.71 6.64 25.23
C ALA A 190 -3.65 6.30 26.43
N ALA A 191 -4.53 5.31 26.25
CA ALA A 191 -5.49 4.90 27.28
C ALA A 191 -4.94 3.85 28.27
N GLY A 192 -3.90 3.09 27.90
CA GLY A 192 -3.33 2.07 28.78
C GLY A 192 -2.65 0.90 28.06
N ARG A 193 -2.74 -0.29 28.69
CA ARG A 193 -2.17 -1.52 28.13
C ARG A 193 -3.06 -2.09 27.03
N MET A 194 -2.46 -2.51 25.94
CA MET A 194 -3.15 -3.16 24.82
C MET A 194 -3.12 -4.69 24.97
N ILE A 195 -4.10 -5.33 24.35
CA ILE A 195 -4.19 -6.79 24.24
C ILE A 195 -4.18 -7.13 22.76
N ASP A 196 -3.18 -7.87 22.32
CA ASP A 196 -3.01 -8.31 20.94
C ASP A 196 -3.92 -9.49 20.63
N ILE A 197 -4.36 -9.59 19.39
CA ILE A 197 -5.02 -10.80 18.89
C ILE A 197 -3.98 -11.93 18.83
N PRO A 198 -4.27 -13.11 19.39
CA PRO A 198 -3.33 -14.23 19.38
C PRO A 198 -2.92 -14.64 17.96
N GLU A 199 -1.64 -14.94 17.77
CA GLU A 199 -1.08 -15.23 16.44
C GLU A 199 -1.76 -16.42 15.73
N GLU A 200 -2.17 -17.44 16.49
CA GLU A 200 -2.93 -18.58 15.95
C GLU A 200 -4.28 -18.16 15.36
N HIS A 201 -4.96 -17.20 16.02
CA HIS A 201 -6.21 -16.63 15.53
C HIS A 201 -5.96 -15.77 14.27
N VAL A 202 -4.90 -14.95 14.27
CA VAL A 202 -4.50 -14.17 13.09
C VAL A 202 -4.31 -15.09 11.88
N ARG A 203 -3.58 -16.20 12.02
CA ARG A 203 -3.35 -17.16 10.93
C ARG A 203 -4.65 -17.80 10.44
N SER A 204 -5.52 -18.21 11.37
CA SER A 204 -6.82 -18.83 11.05
C SER A 204 -7.71 -17.85 10.26
N GLU A 205 -7.85 -16.61 10.75
CA GLU A 205 -8.68 -15.59 10.12
C GLU A 205 -8.13 -15.14 8.75
N ARG A 206 -6.80 -15.02 8.63
CA ARG A 206 -6.16 -14.75 7.33
C ARG A 206 -6.47 -15.85 6.33
N HIS A 207 -6.33 -17.11 6.71
CA HIS A 207 -6.64 -18.25 5.86
C HIS A 207 -8.12 -18.23 5.43
N ARG A 208 -9.03 -18.02 6.39
CA ARG A 208 -10.47 -17.92 6.13
C ARG A 208 -10.78 -16.80 5.13
N PHE A 209 -10.19 -15.62 5.32
CA PHE A 209 -10.39 -14.46 4.43
C PHE A 209 -9.90 -14.76 2.99
N LEU A 210 -8.74 -15.36 2.85
CA LEU A 210 -8.17 -15.65 1.52
C LEU A 210 -8.92 -16.73 0.75
N TYR A 211 -9.46 -17.75 1.43
CA TYR A 211 -9.92 -18.97 0.76
C TYR A 211 -11.41 -19.27 0.92
N SER A 212 -12.08 -18.72 1.92
CA SER A 212 -13.48 -19.09 2.25
C SER A 212 -14.43 -17.90 2.40
N TYR A 213 -13.97 -16.73 2.79
CA TYR A 213 -14.82 -15.58 3.08
C TYR A 213 -15.48 -15.05 1.79
N GLY A 214 -16.81 -14.86 1.85
CA GLY A 214 -17.58 -14.34 0.71
C GLY A 214 -17.74 -15.31 -0.46
N LYS A 215 -17.27 -16.55 -0.35
CA LYS A 215 -17.55 -17.59 -1.35
C LYS A 215 -18.84 -18.31 -0.98
N GLU A 216 -19.81 -18.32 -1.90
CA GLU A 216 -21.00 -19.16 -1.74
C GLU A 216 -20.56 -20.62 -1.60
N LYS A 217 -21.21 -21.34 -0.66
CA LYS A 217 -21.05 -22.79 -0.60
C LYS A 217 -21.78 -23.34 -1.82
N THR A 218 -21.01 -23.69 -2.86
CA THR A 218 -21.51 -24.53 -3.97
C THR A 218 -21.81 -25.93 -3.47
#